data_a9cc836b702a44cd156846d747eed99d
#
_entry.id   a9cc836b702a44cd156846d747eed99d
#
_cell.length_a   1.000
_cell.length_b   1.000
_cell.length_c   1.000
_cell.angle_alpha   90.00
_cell.angle_beta   90.00
_cell.angle_gamma   90.00
#
_symmetry.space_group_name_H-M   'P 1'
#
loop_
_entity.id
_entity.type
_entity.pdbx_description
1 polymer ?
#
loop_
_entity_poly.entity_id
_entity_poly.type
_entity_poly.pdbx_seq_one_letter_code
_entity_poly.pdbx_strand_id
1 'polypeptide(L)'
;MSNNSTQINPLANAAQTELNSALGNATVINPTVATPNATSLIGAFLADKYEVVRRLEVSTGEADIYICKHQDKEYVGKVYRRPKAVKPSILEALKAIRSPFIARTFEVGTYQGYPFEILPYYVAGSLQGHKYTFEELKETIIPDINEALKVLHQHNIIHKDVKPSNIMRWNDRSGVALIDFGISSVMEDGNTMIVTSTGMTPEYSAPETFRGLFLDESDYYSFGITLYELFCGATPYKNMTADQIAQYTAVQKIPFPPTMPKELQELITGLTY
;
A
#
# COMPACT_ATOMS: atom_id res chain seq x y z
N MET A 1 -22.19 54.91 -30.37
CA MET A 1 -22.73 53.53 -30.59
C MET A 1 -21.71 52.77 -31.36
N SER A 2 -20.84 52.00 -30.73
CA SER A 2 -19.87 51.12 -31.38
C SER A 2 -19.79 49.83 -30.58
N ASN A 3 -20.36 48.80 -31.14
CA ASN A 3 -20.27 47.40 -30.65
C ASN A 3 -18.87 46.85 -30.92
N ASN A 4 -18.11 46.53 -29.88
CA ASN A 4 -16.93 45.70 -29.97
C ASN A 4 -17.30 44.27 -29.60
N SER A 5 -17.53 43.44 -30.61
CA SER A 5 -17.61 42.00 -30.46
C SER A 5 -16.23 41.39 -30.49
N THR A 6 -15.73 40.93 -29.37
CA THR A 6 -14.48 40.20 -29.23
C THR A 6 -14.66 38.81 -29.88
N GLN A 7 -14.05 38.56 -31.03
CA GLN A 7 -13.97 37.25 -31.65
C GLN A 7 -13.04 36.36 -30.80
N ILE A 8 -13.57 35.28 -30.26
CA ILE A 8 -12.82 34.22 -29.55
C ILE A 8 -12.16 33.32 -30.64
N ASN A 9 -10.87 33.21 -30.58
CA ASN A 9 -10.07 32.43 -31.54
C ASN A 9 -10.32 30.90 -31.38
N PRO A 10 -10.86 30.22 -32.39
CA PRO A 10 -11.22 28.77 -32.28
C PRO A 10 -10.00 27.85 -32.13
N LEU A 11 -8.79 28.29 -32.47
CA LEU A 11 -7.55 27.50 -32.29
C LEU A 11 -7.09 27.37 -30.84
N ALA A 12 -7.46 28.29 -29.96
CA ALA A 12 -7.15 28.18 -28.52
C ALA A 12 -7.99 27.11 -27.80
N ASN A 13 -9.22 26.88 -28.31
CA ASN A 13 -10.10 25.86 -27.74
C ASN A 13 -9.71 24.42 -28.13
N ALA A 14 -9.14 24.22 -29.32
CA ALA A 14 -8.68 22.89 -29.74
C ALA A 14 -7.45 22.43 -28.95
N ALA A 15 -6.49 23.33 -28.71
CA ALA A 15 -5.31 23.03 -27.92
C ALA A 15 -5.63 22.74 -26.44
N GLN A 16 -6.64 23.43 -25.89
CA GLN A 16 -7.11 23.20 -24.51
C GLN A 16 -7.84 21.86 -24.38
N THR A 17 -8.54 21.42 -25.42
CA THR A 17 -9.26 20.14 -25.44
C THR A 17 -8.29 18.96 -25.60
N GLU A 18 -7.22 19.10 -26.39
CA GLU A 18 -6.18 18.06 -26.49
C GLU A 18 -5.30 17.97 -25.24
N LEU A 19 -5.00 19.10 -24.59
CA LEU A 19 -4.27 19.11 -23.32
C LEU A 19 -5.07 18.45 -22.18
N ASN A 20 -6.39 18.69 -22.15
CA ASN A 20 -7.29 18.06 -21.17
C ASN A 20 -7.50 16.55 -21.44
N SER A 21 -7.38 16.08 -22.69
CA SER A 21 -7.44 14.64 -23.01
C SER A 21 -6.14 13.92 -22.67
N ALA A 22 -4.99 14.58 -22.68
CA ALA A 22 -3.70 14.04 -22.30
C ALA A 22 -3.46 14.05 -20.78
N LEU A 23 -4.13 14.94 -20.03
CA LEU A 23 -4.08 15.03 -18.56
C LEU A 23 -5.25 14.29 -17.88
N GLY A 24 -6.09 13.63 -18.63
CA GLY A 24 -7.36 13.05 -18.21
C GLY A 24 -7.29 11.68 -17.56
N ASN A 25 -6.37 11.43 -16.62
CA ASN A 25 -6.49 10.31 -15.66
C ASN A 25 -6.12 10.71 -14.22
N ALA A 26 -6.35 11.95 -13.85
CA ALA A 26 -6.64 12.23 -12.45
C ALA A 26 -7.97 11.54 -12.14
N THR A 27 -7.98 10.64 -11.19
CA THR A 27 -9.11 9.84 -10.75
C THR A 27 -10.33 10.73 -10.52
N VAL A 28 -11.18 10.86 -11.52
CA VAL A 28 -12.55 11.34 -11.34
C VAL A 28 -13.21 10.24 -10.52
N ILE A 29 -13.44 10.53 -9.25
CA ILE A 29 -14.28 9.71 -8.38
C ILE A 29 -15.66 9.74 -9.02
N ASN A 30 -15.99 8.71 -9.79
CA ASN A 30 -17.30 8.54 -10.35
C ASN A 30 -18.22 8.04 -9.21
N PRO A 31 -19.21 8.81 -8.71
CA PRO A 31 -19.93 8.50 -7.47
C PRO A 31 -21.05 7.48 -7.61
N THR A 32 -21.02 6.58 -8.60
CA THR A 32 -22.10 5.63 -8.81
C THR A 32 -21.66 4.28 -9.36
N VAL A 33 -20.80 3.59 -8.61
CA VAL A 33 -20.93 2.13 -8.53
C VAL A 33 -21.37 1.86 -7.09
N ALA A 34 -22.60 1.44 -6.91
CA ALA A 34 -23.11 1.04 -5.62
C ALA A 34 -22.22 -0.10 -5.11
N THR A 35 -21.26 0.24 -4.25
CA THR A 35 -20.69 -0.74 -3.34
C THR A 35 -21.87 -1.41 -2.64
N PRO A 36 -21.86 -2.72 -2.38
CA PRO A 36 -22.85 -3.31 -1.51
C PRO A 36 -22.92 -2.40 -0.29
N ASN A 37 -24.10 -1.84 -0.01
CA ASN A 37 -24.30 -0.76 0.95
C ASN A 37 -23.53 -1.12 2.20
N ALA A 38 -22.52 -0.34 2.60
CA ALA A 38 -21.55 -0.72 3.64
C ALA A 38 -22.22 -1.14 4.96
N THR A 39 -23.46 -0.69 5.17
CA THR A 39 -24.38 -1.14 6.24
C THR A 39 -25.03 -2.51 5.97
N SER A 40 -25.07 -2.99 4.74
CA SER A 40 -25.78 -4.24 4.38
C SER A 40 -24.97 -5.51 4.63
N LEU A 41 -23.67 -5.40 4.92
CA LEU A 41 -22.82 -6.59 5.17
C LEU A 41 -22.85 -7.05 6.64
N ILE A 42 -23.28 -6.22 7.58
CA ILE A 42 -23.38 -6.63 8.99
C ILE A 42 -24.44 -7.74 9.11
N GLY A 43 -24.04 -8.86 9.74
CA GLY A 43 -24.84 -10.08 9.84
C GLY A 43 -24.70 -11.04 8.65
N ALA A 44 -23.98 -10.63 7.58
CA ALA A 44 -23.64 -11.54 6.49
C ALA A 44 -22.50 -12.49 6.87
N PHE A 45 -22.38 -13.59 6.13
CA PHE A 45 -21.31 -14.55 6.30
C PHE A 45 -20.36 -14.52 5.09
N LEU A 46 -19.08 -14.28 5.33
CA LEU A 46 -18.03 -14.43 4.33
C LEU A 46 -17.49 -15.88 4.40
N ALA A 47 -17.32 -16.51 3.24
CA ALA A 47 -16.95 -17.93 3.14
C ALA A 47 -17.85 -18.87 4.00
N ASP A 48 -19.13 -18.55 4.13
CA ASP A 48 -20.16 -19.29 4.87
C ASP A 48 -19.84 -19.58 6.36
N LYS A 49 -18.83 -18.92 6.93
CA LYS A 49 -18.39 -19.16 8.30
C LYS A 49 -17.93 -17.94 9.09
N TYR A 50 -17.55 -16.84 8.43
CA TYR A 50 -17.10 -15.63 9.10
C TYR A 50 -18.23 -14.60 9.14
N GLU A 51 -18.90 -14.48 10.29
CA GLU A 51 -19.98 -13.51 10.49
C GLU A 51 -19.42 -12.09 10.55
N VAL A 52 -19.92 -11.20 9.69
CA VAL A 52 -19.57 -9.78 9.70
C VAL A 52 -20.28 -9.08 10.85
N VAL A 53 -19.56 -8.62 11.87
CA VAL A 53 -20.15 -8.03 13.08
C VAL A 53 -20.13 -6.51 13.11
N ARG A 54 -19.08 -5.88 12.55
CA ARG A 54 -18.98 -4.42 12.46
C ARG A 54 -18.02 -3.98 11.38
N ARG A 55 -18.22 -2.77 10.85
CA ARG A 55 -17.28 -2.10 9.96
C ARG A 55 -16.23 -1.35 10.77
N LEU A 56 -14.99 -1.33 10.31
CA LEU A 56 -13.95 -0.43 10.82
C LEU A 56 -13.94 0.86 10.01
N GLU A 57 -13.93 2.00 10.72
CA GLU A 57 -13.85 3.34 10.12
C GLU A 57 -12.39 3.66 9.74
N VAL A 58 -11.80 2.84 8.88
CA VAL A 58 -10.46 3.06 8.32
C VAL A 58 -10.57 3.44 6.85
N SER A 59 -9.86 4.49 6.45
CA SER A 59 -9.85 4.93 5.07
C SER A 59 -8.85 4.12 4.27
N THR A 60 -9.35 3.15 3.50
CA THR A 60 -8.58 2.51 2.44
C THR A 60 -9.16 2.90 1.09
N GLY A 61 -8.31 3.13 0.07
CA GLY A 61 -8.75 3.49 -1.27
C GLY A 61 -9.49 2.36 -2.01
N GLU A 62 -9.25 1.09 -1.62
CA GLU A 62 -9.56 -0.08 -2.42
C GLU A 62 -10.62 -1.00 -1.83
N ALA A 63 -10.78 -1.01 -0.49
CA ALA A 63 -11.62 -1.97 0.20
C ALA A 63 -12.34 -1.37 1.41
N ASP A 64 -13.41 -2.00 1.83
CA ASP A 64 -14.03 -1.80 3.13
C ASP A 64 -13.55 -2.88 4.09
N ILE A 65 -13.25 -2.46 5.32
CA ILE A 65 -12.67 -3.32 6.35
C ILE A 65 -13.71 -3.62 7.42
N TYR A 66 -13.89 -4.89 7.71
CA TYR A 66 -14.86 -5.38 8.69
C TYR A 66 -14.18 -6.24 9.75
N ILE A 67 -14.74 -6.23 10.95
CA ILE A 67 -14.47 -7.28 11.93
C ILE A 67 -15.47 -8.40 11.69
N CYS A 68 -14.94 -9.59 11.56
CA CYS A 68 -15.70 -10.83 11.42
C CYS A 68 -15.45 -11.74 12.61
N LYS A 69 -16.45 -12.56 12.99
CA LYS A 69 -16.33 -13.60 14.02
C LYS A 69 -16.43 -14.98 13.44
N HIS A 70 -15.60 -15.89 13.94
CA HIS A 70 -15.69 -17.32 13.74
C HIS A 70 -15.12 -18.05 14.94
N GLN A 71 -15.91 -18.97 15.56
CA GLN A 71 -15.51 -19.75 16.73
C GLN A 71 -14.90 -18.89 17.86
N ASP A 72 -15.62 -17.85 18.27
CA ASP A 72 -15.23 -16.89 19.34
C ASP A 72 -13.95 -16.10 19.09
N LYS A 73 -13.39 -16.16 17.88
CA LYS A 73 -12.23 -15.36 17.46
C LYS A 73 -12.64 -14.26 16.49
N GLU A 74 -11.96 -13.12 16.62
CA GLU A 74 -12.11 -12.01 15.68
C GLU A 74 -11.08 -12.07 14.55
N TYR A 75 -11.54 -11.71 13.37
CA TYR A 75 -10.78 -11.64 12.13
C TYR A 75 -11.07 -10.32 11.42
N VAL A 76 -10.21 -9.95 10.49
CA VAL A 76 -10.49 -8.87 9.55
C VAL A 76 -11.03 -9.46 8.26
N GLY A 77 -12.21 -8.99 7.83
CA GLY A 77 -12.73 -9.20 6.47
C GLY A 77 -12.44 -7.96 5.64
N LYS A 78 -11.55 -8.07 4.65
CA LYS A 78 -11.26 -7.01 3.68
C LYS A 78 -12.06 -7.30 2.42
N VAL A 79 -13.07 -6.45 2.13
CA VAL A 79 -13.97 -6.59 0.97
C VAL A 79 -13.64 -5.50 -0.02
N TYR A 80 -13.18 -5.88 -1.20
CA TYR A 80 -12.74 -4.95 -2.24
C TYR A 80 -13.95 -4.25 -2.88
N ARG A 81 -13.80 -2.95 -3.17
CA ARG A 81 -14.88 -2.13 -3.75
C ARG A 81 -15.09 -2.33 -5.23
N ARG A 82 -14.19 -3.02 -5.91
CA ARG A 82 -14.27 -3.29 -7.35
C ARG A 82 -14.15 -4.79 -7.61
N PRO A 83 -14.97 -5.38 -8.50
CA PRO A 83 -14.93 -6.81 -8.79
C PRO A 83 -13.59 -7.33 -9.31
N LYS A 84 -12.76 -6.45 -9.89
CA LYS A 84 -11.42 -6.78 -10.42
C LYS A 84 -10.29 -6.04 -9.70
N ALA A 85 -10.50 -5.67 -8.43
CA ALA A 85 -9.52 -4.89 -7.66
C ALA A 85 -8.21 -5.65 -7.44
N VAL A 86 -8.29 -6.98 -7.30
CA VAL A 86 -7.13 -7.84 -7.07
C VAL A 86 -7.21 -9.08 -7.98
N LYS A 87 -6.08 -9.53 -8.48
CA LYS A 87 -6.02 -10.75 -9.29
C LYS A 87 -6.23 -11.97 -8.39
N PRO A 88 -7.13 -12.92 -8.72
CA PRO A 88 -7.34 -14.13 -7.93
C PRO A 88 -6.05 -14.95 -7.70
N SER A 89 -5.15 -14.99 -8.69
CA SER A 89 -3.85 -15.66 -8.58
C SER A 89 -2.97 -15.09 -7.44
N ILE A 90 -3.03 -13.79 -7.19
CA ILE A 90 -2.30 -13.15 -6.07
C ILE A 90 -2.89 -13.62 -4.75
N LEU A 91 -4.22 -13.59 -4.60
CA LEU A 91 -4.89 -14.03 -3.37
C LEU A 91 -4.60 -15.50 -3.06
N GLU A 92 -4.61 -16.37 -4.06
CA GLU A 92 -4.27 -17.79 -3.88
C GLU A 92 -2.78 -17.97 -3.52
N ALA A 93 -1.88 -17.23 -4.15
CA ALA A 93 -0.45 -17.23 -3.79
C ALA A 93 -0.23 -16.79 -2.34
N LEU A 94 -0.87 -15.71 -1.91
CA LEU A 94 -0.81 -15.24 -0.52
C LEU A 94 -1.39 -16.24 0.46
N LYS A 95 -2.49 -16.93 0.09
CA LYS A 95 -3.09 -17.99 0.91
C LYS A 95 -2.14 -19.19 1.10
N ALA A 96 -1.25 -19.44 0.15
CA ALA A 96 -0.25 -20.52 0.24
C ALA A 96 0.94 -20.18 1.15
N ILE A 97 1.28 -18.89 1.32
CA ILE A 97 2.42 -18.46 2.11
C ILE A 97 2.20 -18.76 3.60
N ARG A 98 3.22 -19.36 4.23
CA ARG A 98 3.27 -19.65 5.66
C ARG A 98 4.52 -19.02 6.25
N SER A 99 4.39 -17.77 6.69
CA SER A 99 5.46 -17.02 7.36
C SER A 99 4.89 -16.30 8.58
N PRO A 100 5.61 -16.25 9.71
CA PRO A 100 5.20 -15.45 10.85
C PRO A 100 5.35 -13.94 10.61
N PHE A 101 6.07 -13.54 9.56
CA PHE A 101 6.37 -12.13 9.26
C PHE A 101 5.39 -11.54 8.22
N ILE A 102 4.51 -12.35 7.67
CA ILE A 102 3.48 -11.97 6.70
C ILE A 102 2.12 -12.29 7.29
N ALA A 103 1.18 -11.36 7.23
CA ALA A 103 -0.18 -11.61 7.68
C ALA A 103 -0.79 -12.77 6.90
N ARG A 104 -1.20 -13.81 7.63
CA ARG A 104 -1.78 -15.02 7.02
C ARG A 104 -3.13 -14.70 6.39
N THR A 105 -3.29 -14.98 5.11
CA THR A 105 -4.60 -15.04 4.48
C THR A 105 -5.26 -16.37 4.83
N PHE A 106 -6.33 -16.35 5.64
CA PHE A 106 -7.05 -17.54 6.08
C PHE A 106 -7.98 -18.05 5.01
N GLU A 107 -8.70 -17.13 4.35
CA GLU A 107 -9.68 -17.45 3.33
C GLU A 107 -9.75 -16.35 2.30
N VAL A 108 -10.07 -16.71 1.07
CA VAL A 108 -10.35 -15.79 -0.04
C VAL A 108 -11.62 -16.23 -0.75
N GLY A 109 -12.32 -15.29 -1.36
CA GLY A 109 -13.54 -15.59 -2.10
C GLY A 109 -14.17 -14.36 -2.73
N THR A 110 -15.43 -14.50 -3.11
CA THR A 110 -16.25 -13.37 -3.58
C THR A 110 -17.56 -13.32 -2.80
N TYR A 111 -17.96 -12.12 -2.45
CA TYR A 111 -19.29 -11.83 -1.88
C TYR A 111 -20.04 -10.89 -2.82
N GLN A 112 -21.17 -11.33 -3.35
CA GLN A 112 -21.97 -10.58 -4.35
C GLN A 112 -21.13 -10.07 -5.55
N GLY A 113 -20.12 -10.85 -5.97
CA GLY A 113 -19.22 -10.51 -7.08
C GLY A 113 -18.02 -9.64 -6.70
N TYR A 114 -17.89 -9.22 -5.44
CA TYR A 114 -16.74 -8.47 -4.93
C TYR A 114 -15.73 -9.40 -4.24
N PRO A 115 -14.44 -9.33 -4.57
CA PRO A 115 -13.42 -10.13 -3.88
C PRO A 115 -13.35 -9.78 -2.40
N PHE A 116 -13.04 -10.78 -1.58
CA PHE A 116 -12.71 -10.57 -0.18
C PHE A 116 -11.56 -11.47 0.26
N GLU A 117 -10.91 -11.08 1.34
CA GLU A 117 -9.95 -11.90 2.06
C GLU A 117 -10.20 -11.82 3.58
N ILE A 118 -9.91 -12.92 4.27
CA ILE A 118 -9.97 -13.02 5.72
C ILE A 118 -8.55 -13.05 6.28
N LEU A 119 -8.28 -12.11 7.16
CA LEU A 119 -6.96 -11.82 7.73
C LEU A 119 -6.99 -11.88 9.27
N PRO A 120 -5.84 -11.98 9.95
CA PRO A 120 -5.77 -11.82 11.39
C PRO A 120 -6.24 -10.43 11.81
N TYR A 121 -6.87 -10.34 12.97
CA TYR A 121 -7.14 -9.05 13.61
C TYR A 121 -6.00 -8.69 14.56
N TYR A 122 -5.24 -7.65 14.24
CA TYR A 122 -4.13 -7.13 15.04
C TYR A 122 -4.64 -6.02 15.98
N VAL A 123 -4.99 -6.40 17.20
CA VAL A 123 -5.54 -5.46 18.23
C VAL A 123 -4.51 -4.40 18.61
N ALA A 124 -3.21 -4.75 18.60
CA ALA A 124 -2.11 -3.83 18.88
C ALA A 124 -1.92 -2.75 17.82
N GLY A 125 -2.58 -2.89 16.64
CA GLY A 125 -2.55 -1.93 15.56
C GLY A 125 -1.23 -1.90 14.77
N SER A 126 -1.11 -0.92 13.87
CA SER A 126 0.06 -0.73 13.00
C SER A 126 1.16 0.09 13.69
N LEU A 127 2.30 0.22 12.99
CA LEU A 127 3.40 1.10 13.43
C LEU A 127 3.16 2.58 13.08
N GLN A 128 2.08 2.91 12.36
CA GLN A 128 1.79 4.28 11.94
C GLN A 128 1.70 5.24 13.13
N GLY A 129 2.44 6.36 13.04
CA GLY A 129 2.45 7.40 14.07
C GLY A 129 3.27 7.07 15.32
N HIS A 130 3.91 5.91 15.38
CA HIS A 130 4.82 5.52 16.46
C HIS A 130 6.27 5.86 16.10
N LYS A 131 7.08 6.14 17.14
CA LYS A 131 8.53 6.30 17.02
C LYS A 131 9.24 5.20 17.79
N TYR A 132 10.39 4.81 17.27
CA TYR A 132 11.22 3.75 17.82
C TYR A 132 12.67 4.21 17.96
N THR A 133 13.35 3.73 18.98
CA THR A 133 14.81 3.83 19.09
C THR A 133 15.48 2.94 18.05
N PHE A 134 16.77 3.15 17.81
CA PHE A 134 17.49 2.29 16.87
C PHE A 134 17.59 0.85 17.38
N GLU A 135 17.72 0.65 18.69
CA GLU A 135 17.75 -0.65 19.32
C GLU A 135 16.45 -1.42 19.08
N GLU A 136 15.29 -0.77 19.29
CA GLU A 136 13.99 -1.38 19.02
C GLU A 136 13.80 -1.75 17.54
N LEU A 137 14.26 -0.86 16.62
CA LEU A 137 14.24 -1.16 15.18
C LEU A 137 15.13 -2.38 14.86
N LYS A 138 16.33 -2.43 15.41
CA LYS A 138 17.34 -3.47 15.16
C LYS A 138 16.95 -4.83 15.71
N GLU A 139 16.35 -4.86 16.90
CA GLU A 139 16.01 -6.12 17.56
C GLU A 139 14.78 -6.79 16.98
N THR A 140 13.85 -6.03 16.38
CA THR A 140 12.54 -6.56 16.03
C THR A 140 12.11 -6.20 14.61
N ILE A 141 11.99 -4.91 14.29
CA ILE A 141 11.34 -4.46 13.05
C ILE A 141 12.20 -4.78 11.82
N ILE A 142 13.51 -4.50 11.90
CA ILE A 142 14.41 -4.73 10.78
C ILE A 142 14.48 -6.22 10.40
N PRO A 143 14.75 -7.16 11.33
CA PRO A 143 14.80 -8.58 10.97
C PRO A 143 13.45 -9.11 10.48
N ASP A 144 12.33 -8.76 11.13
CA ASP A 144 11.01 -9.30 10.79
C ASP A 144 10.58 -8.85 9.38
N ILE A 145 10.74 -7.57 9.03
CA ILE A 145 10.34 -7.06 7.71
C ILE A 145 11.31 -7.54 6.62
N ASN A 146 12.61 -7.63 6.90
CA ASN A 146 13.55 -8.19 5.95
C ASN A 146 13.20 -9.66 5.59
N GLU A 147 12.82 -10.47 6.59
CA GLU A 147 12.36 -11.85 6.32
C GLU A 147 11.00 -11.87 5.61
N ALA A 148 10.08 -10.94 5.92
CA ALA A 148 8.83 -10.81 5.18
C ALA A 148 9.07 -10.56 3.69
N LEU A 149 9.92 -9.57 3.35
CA LEU A 149 10.25 -9.23 1.96
C LEU A 149 10.95 -10.39 1.24
N LYS A 150 11.93 -11.04 1.87
CA LYS A 150 12.57 -12.24 1.30
C LYS A 150 11.56 -13.33 0.93
N VAL A 151 10.62 -13.62 1.84
CA VAL A 151 9.60 -14.64 1.58
C VAL A 151 8.69 -14.24 0.42
N LEU A 152 8.27 -12.96 0.33
CA LEU A 152 7.46 -12.47 -0.79
C LEU A 152 8.22 -12.60 -2.12
N HIS A 153 9.45 -12.11 -2.18
CA HIS A 153 10.28 -12.12 -3.40
C HIS A 153 10.61 -13.56 -3.84
N GLN A 154 10.83 -14.50 -2.91
CA GLN A 154 10.95 -15.93 -3.24
C GLN A 154 9.69 -16.53 -3.88
N HIS A 155 8.53 -15.91 -3.64
CA HIS A 155 7.26 -16.29 -4.30
C HIS A 155 6.95 -15.37 -5.51
N ASN A 156 7.93 -14.61 -6.00
CA ASN A 156 7.79 -13.66 -7.11
C ASN A 156 6.72 -12.58 -6.85
N ILE A 157 6.48 -12.20 -5.58
CA ILE A 157 5.52 -11.17 -5.20
C ILE A 157 6.25 -9.91 -4.79
N ILE A 158 5.99 -8.79 -5.48
CA ILE A 158 6.42 -7.45 -5.09
C ILE A 158 5.27 -6.79 -4.32
N HIS A 159 5.57 -6.26 -3.12
CA HIS A 159 4.57 -5.66 -2.23
C HIS A 159 4.07 -4.30 -2.71
N LYS A 160 4.97 -3.40 -3.10
CA LYS A 160 4.77 -2.05 -3.65
C LYS A 160 4.28 -0.97 -2.67
N ASP A 161 3.91 -1.31 -1.44
CA ASP A 161 3.37 -0.34 -0.47
C ASP A 161 3.89 -0.60 0.95
N VAL A 162 5.21 -0.82 1.08
CA VAL A 162 5.86 -1.00 2.39
C VAL A 162 5.91 0.35 3.10
N LYS A 163 5.18 0.46 4.23
CA LYS A 163 5.07 1.67 5.05
C LYS A 163 4.56 1.34 6.46
N PRO A 164 4.70 2.24 7.45
CA PRO A 164 4.31 1.96 8.84
C PRO A 164 2.85 1.52 9.02
N SER A 165 1.91 2.04 8.22
CA SER A 165 0.49 1.64 8.29
C SER A 165 0.24 0.19 7.84
N ASN A 166 1.14 -0.39 7.05
CA ASN A 166 1.07 -1.76 6.54
C ASN A 166 1.95 -2.74 7.33
N ILE A 167 2.49 -2.31 8.47
CA ILE A 167 3.26 -3.15 9.38
C ILE A 167 2.50 -3.22 10.71
N MET A 168 2.01 -4.40 11.07
CA MET A 168 1.18 -4.63 12.26
C MET A 168 1.99 -5.26 13.37
N ARG A 169 1.72 -4.88 14.61
CA ARG A 169 2.28 -5.51 15.82
C ARG A 169 1.52 -6.78 16.15
N TRP A 170 2.22 -7.83 16.53
CA TRP A 170 1.59 -9.05 17.02
C TRP A 170 0.83 -8.82 18.32
N ASN A 171 -0.26 -9.59 18.55
CA ASN A 171 -1.09 -9.47 19.73
C ASN A 171 -0.51 -10.18 20.97
N ASP A 172 0.22 -11.26 20.74
CA ASP A 172 0.61 -12.25 21.74
C ASP A 172 2.12 -12.43 21.91
N ARG A 173 2.92 -11.74 21.12
CA ARG A 173 4.38 -11.77 21.15
C ARG A 173 4.98 -10.45 20.69
N SER A 174 6.28 -10.26 20.94
CA SER A 174 7.04 -9.20 20.27
C SER A 174 7.17 -9.52 18.78
N GLY A 175 7.31 -8.48 17.96
CA GLY A 175 7.49 -8.60 16.52
C GLY A 175 6.35 -8.01 15.72
N VAL A 176 6.54 -8.03 14.41
CA VAL A 176 5.63 -7.40 13.46
C VAL A 176 5.32 -8.34 12.28
N ALA A 177 4.26 -8.03 11.58
CA ALA A 177 3.88 -8.69 10.33
C ALA A 177 3.50 -7.67 9.27
N LEU A 178 3.93 -7.92 8.04
CA LEU A 178 3.56 -7.13 6.87
C LEU A 178 2.15 -7.52 6.40
N ILE A 179 1.34 -6.51 6.08
CA ILE A 179 -0.05 -6.65 5.62
C ILE A 179 -0.28 -5.86 4.34
N ASP A 180 -1.47 -6.01 3.78
CA ASP A 180 -2.04 -5.23 2.67
C ASP A 180 -1.33 -5.43 1.32
N PHE A 181 -1.73 -6.50 0.66
CA PHE A 181 -1.26 -6.91 -0.66
C PHE A 181 -2.19 -6.47 -1.80
N GLY A 182 -3.06 -5.47 -1.57
CA GLY A 182 -4.07 -5.02 -2.53
C GLY A 182 -3.51 -4.54 -3.86
N ILE A 183 -2.33 -3.89 -3.83
CA ILE A 183 -1.64 -3.42 -5.04
C ILE A 183 -0.45 -4.30 -5.45
N SER A 184 -0.19 -5.37 -4.70
CA SER A 184 0.90 -6.31 -5.00
C SER A 184 0.75 -6.92 -6.39
N SER A 185 1.84 -7.35 -6.96
CA SER A 185 1.85 -8.01 -8.27
C SER A 185 2.75 -9.24 -8.21
N VAL A 186 2.34 -10.28 -8.95
CA VAL A 186 3.17 -11.46 -9.16
C VAL A 186 3.98 -11.24 -10.42
N MET A 187 5.29 -11.43 -10.33
CA MET A 187 6.17 -11.46 -11.51
C MET A 187 5.91 -12.75 -12.30
N GLU A 188 5.79 -12.62 -13.61
CA GLU A 188 5.72 -13.79 -14.48
C GLU A 188 7.10 -14.46 -14.57
N ASP A 189 7.12 -15.75 -14.77
CA ASP A 189 8.36 -16.53 -14.91
C ASP A 189 9.30 -15.94 -15.95
N GLY A 190 10.53 -15.66 -15.53
CA GLY A 190 11.57 -15.06 -16.36
C GLY A 190 11.57 -13.53 -16.43
N ASN A 191 10.60 -12.86 -15.80
CA ASN A 191 10.61 -11.40 -15.65
C ASN A 191 11.24 -10.99 -14.31
N THR A 192 12.03 -9.94 -14.33
CA THR A 192 12.64 -9.36 -13.12
C THR A 192 11.99 -8.03 -12.72
N MET A 193 10.99 -7.59 -13.44
CA MET A 193 10.29 -6.33 -13.18
C MET A 193 8.82 -6.39 -13.58
N ILE A 194 8.02 -5.52 -12.96
CA ILE A 194 6.61 -5.33 -13.28
C ILE A 194 6.41 -3.90 -13.78
N VAL A 195 5.69 -3.75 -14.89
CA VAL A 195 5.27 -2.43 -15.41
C VAL A 195 3.79 -2.24 -15.09
N THR A 196 3.46 -1.21 -14.30
CA THR A 196 2.07 -0.92 -13.94
C THR A 196 1.88 0.56 -13.63
N SER A 197 0.66 1.05 -13.84
CA SER A 197 0.26 2.42 -13.48
C SER A 197 -0.51 2.50 -12.15
N THR A 198 -0.66 1.39 -11.43
CA THR A 198 -1.50 1.33 -10.23
C THR A 198 -0.73 1.58 -8.95
N GLY A 199 -1.33 2.41 -8.14
CA GLY A 199 -1.20 2.62 -6.70
C GLY A 199 0.23 2.62 -6.15
N MET A 200 0.68 3.75 -5.67
CA MET A 200 1.85 3.86 -4.82
C MET A 200 1.58 4.97 -3.81
N THR A 201 2.30 4.92 -2.68
CA THR A 201 2.36 6.03 -1.74
C THR A 201 3.65 6.80 -2.04
N PRO A 202 3.59 7.99 -2.68
CA PRO A 202 4.78 8.65 -3.25
C PRO A 202 5.91 8.86 -2.25
N GLU A 203 5.60 9.14 -0.99
CA GLU A 203 6.60 9.40 0.06
C GLU A 203 7.51 8.20 0.36
N TYR A 204 7.09 6.97 0.00
CA TYR A 204 7.88 5.73 0.22
C TYR A 204 8.38 5.14 -1.09
N SER A 205 8.00 5.71 -2.22
CA SER A 205 8.19 5.12 -3.54
C SER A 205 9.61 5.32 -4.06
N ALA A 206 10.21 4.23 -4.55
CA ALA A 206 11.51 4.26 -5.20
C ALA A 206 11.48 5.06 -6.52
N PRO A 207 12.61 5.66 -6.95
CA PRO A 207 12.65 6.53 -8.13
C PRO A 207 12.12 5.88 -9.41
N GLU A 208 12.40 4.61 -9.64
CA GLU A 208 11.96 3.85 -10.82
C GLU A 208 10.44 3.62 -10.83
N THR A 209 9.78 3.60 -9.66
CA THR A 209 8.35 3.35 -9.55
C THR A 209 7.51 4.50 -10.10
N PHE A 210 8.05 5.74 -10.13
CA PHE A 210 7.41 6.88 -10.79
C PHE A 210 7.32 6.71 -12.31
N ARG A 211 8.09 5.77 -12.88
CA ARG A 211 8.02 5.36 -14.28
C ARG A 211 7.21 4.07 -14.46
N GLY A 212 6.56 3.58 -13.42
CA GLY A 212 5.78 2.36 -13.42
C GLY A 212 6.61 1.07 -13.32
N LEU A 213 7.92 1.16 -13.05
CA LEU A 213 8.80 0.00 -12.90
C LEU A 213 8.84 -0.41 -11.42
N PHE A 214 8.57 -1.69 -11.14
CA PHE A 214 8.65 -2.26 -9.80
C PHE A 214 9.57 -3.46 -9.80
N LEU A 215 10.51 -3.46 -8.87
CA LEU A 215 11.55 -4.47 -8.66
C LEU A 215 11.49 -4.92 -7.20
N ASP A 216 12.17 -6.00 -6.87
CA ASP A 216 12.39 -6.40 -5.47
C ASP A 216 13.06 -5.28 -4.67
N GLU A 217 14.02 -4.58 -5.27
CA GLU A 217 14.73 -3.44 -4.71
C GLU A 217 13.80 -2.26 -4.39
N SER A 218 12.70 -2.10 -5.12
CA SER A 218 11.71 -1.05 -4.85
C SER A 218 11.04 -1.22 -3.48
N ASP A 219 10.80 -2.46 -3.05
CA ASP A 219 10.27 -2.76 -1.71
C ASP A 219 11.31 -2.46 -0.63
N TYR A 220 12.60 -2.75 -0.88
CA TYR A 220 13.68 -2.42 0.05
C TYR A 220 13.90 -0.91 0.17
N TYR A 221 13.77 -0.16 -0.94
CA TYR A 221 13.78 1.31 -0.88
C TYR A 221 12.65 1.81 0.03
N SER A 222 11.42 1.35 -0.17
CA SER A 222 10.26 1.71 0.65
C SER A 222 10.47 1.35 2.11
N PHE A 223 11.14 0.23 2.39
CA PHE A 223 11.52 -0.15 3.74
C PHE A 223 12.56 0.80 4.35
N GLY A 224 13.55 1.27 3.59
CA GLY A 224 14.51 2.28 4.03
C GLY A 224 13.83 3.59 4.46
N ILE A 225 12.87 4.08 3.67
CA ILE A 225 12.07 5.28 4.01
C ILE A 225 11.16 5.01 5.23
N THR A 226 10.61 3.81 5.35
CA THR A 226 9.85 3.37 6.53
C THR A 226 10.69 3.45 7.81
N LEU A 227 11.92 2.94 7.80
CA LEU A 227 12.85 3.01 8.93
C LEU A 227 13.19 4.47 9.29
N TYR A 228 13.39 5.31 8.28
CA TYR A 228 13.60 6.74 8.49
C TYR A 228 12.42 7.37 9.26
N GLU A 229 11.18 7.12 8.81
CA GLU A 229 9.99 7.67 9.46
C GLU A 229 9.81 7.12 10.88
N LEU A 230 9.98 5.84 11.09
CA LEU A 230 9.86 5.20 12.42
C LEU A 230 10.86 5.77 13.42
N PHE A 231 12.05 6.20 12.96
CA PHE A 231 13.03 6.86 13.81
C PHE A 231 12.74 8.37 13.98
N CYS A 232 12.51 9.10 12.88
CA CYS A 232 12.34 10.56 12.87
C CYS A 232 10.93 11.02 13.24
N GLY A 233 9.90 10.21 12.96
CA GLY A 233 8.47 10.53 13.10
C GLY A 233 7.86 11.20 11.88
N ALA A 234 8.59 11.29 10.78
CA ALA A 234 8.13 11.73 9.48
C ALA A 234 9.08 11.24 8.39
N THR A 235 8.59 11.10 7.16
CA THR A 235 9.43 10.80 6.00
C THR A 235 10.37 11.98 5.67
N PRO A 236 11.48 11.75 4.96
CA PRO A 236 12.34 12.83 4.48
C PRO A 236 11.66 13.72 3.43
N TYR A 237 10.53 13.29 2.89
CA TYR A 237 9.76 13.93 1.82
C TYR A 237 8.48 14.60 2.30
N LYS A 238 8.31 14.76 3.62
CA LYS A 238 7.13 15.38 4.20
C LYS A 238 6.83 16.74 3.56
N ASN A 239 5.58 16.95 3.18
CA ASN A 239 5.05 18.14 2.50
C ASN A 239 5.52 18.34 1.04
N MET A 240 6.21 17.39 0.42
CA MET A 240 6.49 17.39 -1.01
C MET A 240 5.33 16.79 -1.80
N THR A 241 5.10 17.30 -3.01
CA THR A 241 4.19 16.65 -3.99
C THR A 241 4.87 15.43 -4.61
N ALA A 242 4.09 14.55 -5.23
CA ALA A 242 4.63 13.38 -5.94
C ALA A 242 5.69 13.78 -6.99
N ASP A 243 5.44 14.84 -7.76
CA ASP A 243 6.39 15.35 -8.77
C ASP A 243 7.68 15.88 -8.13
N GLN A 244 7.58 16.58 -6.98
CA GLN A 244 8.74 17.06 -6.24
C GLN A 244 9.57 15.89 -5.70
N ILE A 245 8.92 14.84 -5.18
CA ILE A 245 9.59 13.63 -4.71
C ILE A 245 10.30 12.95 -5.86
N ALA A 246 9.62 12.74 -7.00
CA ALA A 246 10.20 12.11 -8.18
C ALA A 246 11.45 12.86 -8.68
N GLN A 247 11.41 14.19 -8.70
CA GLN A 247 12.57 15.02 -9.09
C GLN A 247 13.68 14.95 -8.03
N TYR A 248 13.33 15.01 -6.76
CA TYR A 248 14.28 14.99 -5.66
C TYR A 248 15.06 13.67 -5.61
N THR A 249 14.34 12.55 -5.63
CA THR A 249 14.93 11.21 -5.51
C THR A 249 15.80 10.81 -6.70
N ALA A 250 15.60 11.45 -7.86
CA ALA A 250 16.43 11.23 -9.04
C ALA A 250 17.86 11.82 -8.93
N VAL A 251 18.07 12.83 -8.06
CA VAL A 251 19.33 13.61 -8.04
C VAL A 251 19.89 13.89 -6.65
N GLN A 252 19.08 13.74 -5.61
CA GLN A 252 19.46 14.10 -4.23
C GLN A 252 19.53 12.88 -3.33
N LYS A 253 20.48 12.89 -2.39
CA LYS A 253 20.55 11.91 -1.32
C LYS A 253 19.60 12.28 -0.18
N ILE A 254 19.11 11.27 0.53
CA ILE A 254 18.29 11.45 1.73
C ILE A 254 19.08 12.24 2.79
N PRO A 255 18.53 13.35 3.31
CA PRO A 255 19.17 14.09 4.39
C PRO A 255 18.95 13.37 5.72
N PHE A 256 20.01 13.09 6.45
CA PHE A 256 19.92 12.47 7.78
C PHE A 256 20.07 13.53 8.89
N PRO A 257 19.21 13.50 9.93
CA PRO A 257 19.38 14.39 11.07
C PRO A 257 20.63 13.96 11.89
N PRO A 258 21.32 14.91 12.53
CA PRO A 258 22.51 14.60 13.36
C PRO A 258 22.25 13.62 14.50
N THR A 259 20.99 13.47 14.92
CA THR A 259 20.57 12.55 15.99
C THR A 259 20.45 11.10 15.53
N MET A 260 20.46 10.84 14.22
CA MET A 260 20.35 9.48 13.70
C MET A 260 21.69 8.75 13.82
N PRO A 261 21.72 7.55 14.44
CA PRO A 261 22.96 6.73 14.53
C PRO A 261 23.55 6.43 13.15
N LYS A 262 24.87 6.42 13.05
CA LYS A 262 25.57 6.14 11.79
C LYS A 262 25.20 4.78 11.19
N GLU A 263 25.07 3.75 12.01
CA GLU A 263 24.66 2.41 11.57
C GLU A 263 23.28 2.45 10.88
N LEU A 264 22.33 3.23 11.41
CA LEU A 264 21.01 3.37 10.79
C LEU A 264 21.09 4.18 9.50
N GLN A 265 21.92 5.23 9.44
CA GLN A 265 22.16 6.00 8.21
C GLN A 265 22.75 5.11 7.09
N GLU A 266 23.75 4.28 7.43
CA GLU A 266 24.39 3.36 6.52
C GLU A 266 23.41 2.30 6.02
N LEU A 267 22.59 1.73 6.91
CA LEU A 267 21.55 0.78 6.54
C LEU A 267 20.53 1.41 5.58
N ILE A 268 19.97 2.57 5.92
CA ILE A 268 19.00 3.26 5.05
C ILE A 268 19.64 3.60 3.71
N THR A 269 20.88 4.09 3.72
CA THR A 269 21.62 4.35 2.47
C THR A 269 21.74 3.08 1.63
N GLY A 270 22.11 1.94 2.22
CA GLY A 270 22.23 0.67 1.50
C GLY A 270 20.91 0.12 0.94
N LEU A 271 19.76 0.51 1.54
CA LEU A 271 18.44 0.13 1.07
C LEU A 271 17.88 1.08 -0.02
N THR A 272 18.42 2.32 -0.11
CA THR A 272 17.84 3.38 -0.96
C THR A 272 18.75 3.83 -2.11
N TYR A 273 19.97 3.25 -2.24
CA TYR A 273 20.92 3.62 -3.31
C TYR A 273 21.61 2.41 -3.93
#